data_ae69aadb0dba6dfce5e1c9bece406fae
#
_entry.id   ae69aadb0dba6dfce5e1c9bece406fae
#
_cell.length_a   1.000
_cell.length_b   1.000
_cell.length_c   1.000
_cell.angle_alpha   90.00
_cell.angle_beta   90.00
_cell.angle_gamma   90.00
#
_symmetry.space_group_name_H-M   'P 1'
#
loop_
_entity.id
_entity.type
_entity.pdbx_description
1 polymer ?
#
loop_
_entity_poly.entity_id
_entity_poly.type
_entity_poly.pdbx_seq_one_letter_code
_entity_poly.pdbx_strand_id
1 'polypeptide(L)'
;SVRNLKNENSELSKTLKKSQKKLTQFYSEHFLQKFKKVEATNLLIEKVEMDNDLMRSLSFDLINKIRDSIIIFYSKDSNNLNIICNVSKTLNDNIKIDAAKIISSLCSAVGGAGGGQKHYASGSAPFKSDIEETIKNILKEIL
;
A
#
# COMPACT_ATOMS: atom_id res chain seq x y z
N SER A 1 31.44 -26.31 -12.51
CA SER A 1 30.49 -27.14 -13.24
C SER A 1 29.12 -26.50 -13.29
N VAL A 2 28.28 -26.89 -14.23
CA VAL A 2 26.91 -26.38 -14.40
C VAL A 2 26.06 -26.68 -13.17
N ARG A 3 26.29 -27.77 -12.46
CA ARG A 3 25.58 -28.16 -11.24
C ARG A 3 25.83 -27.17 -10.08
N ASN A 4 27.07 -26.74 -9.91
CA ASN A 4 27.43 -25.80 -8.85
C ASN A 4 26.80 -24.42 -9.07
N LEU A 5 26.76 -23.94 -10.32
CA LEU A 5 26.12 -22.69 -10.68
C LEU A 5 24.62 -22.68 -10.37
N LYS A 6 23.93 -23.79 -10.67
CA LYS A 6 22.49 -23.90 -10.34
C LYS A 6 22.23 -23.89 -8.85
N ASN A 7 23.07 -24.55 -8.04
CA ASN A 7 22.95 -24.56 -6.59
C ASN A 7 23.19 -23.17 -5.99
N GLU A 8 24.19 -22.43 -6.46
CA GLU A 8 24.48 -21.08 -6.01
C GLU A 8 23.31 -20.13 -6.30
N ASN A 9 22.75 -20.17 -7.49
CA ASN A 9 21.59 -19.36 -7.86
C ASN A 9 20.37 -19.67 -6.99
N SER A 10 20.13 -20.93 -6.67
CA SER A 10 19.02 -21.35 -5.80
C SER A 10 19.20 -20.84 -4.38
N GLU A 11 20.41 -20.87 -3.82
CA GLU A 11 20.72 -20.36 -2.48
C GLU A 11 20.57 -18.84 -2.41
N LEU A 12 21.05 -18.11 -3.42
CA LEU A 12 20.89 -16.66 -3.50
C LEU A 12 19.41 -16.26 -3.57
N SER A 13 18.61 -16.96 -4.35
CA SER A 13 17.18 -16.71 -4.44
C SER A 13 16.46 -16.93 -3.10
N LYS A 14 16.81 -17.97 -2.36
CA LYS A 14 16.27 -18.23 -1.02
C LYS A 14 16.68 -17.16 -0.02
N THR A 15 17.93 -16.69 -0.08
CA THR A 15 18.44 -15.64 0.79
C THR A 15 17.70 -14.32 0.53
N LEU A 16 17.46 -13.96 -0.73
CA LEU A 16 16.69 -12.76 -1.09
C LEU A 16 15.27 -12.82 -0.55
N LYS A 17 14.58 -13.94 -0.69
CA LYS A 17 13.23 -14.11 -0.14
C LYS A 17 13.18 -13.96 1.37
N LYS A 18 14.14 -14.52 2.09
CA LYS A 18 14.27 -14.38 3.55
C LYS A 18 14.51 -12.92 3.93
N SER A 19 15.38 -12.21 3.21
CA SER A 19 15.66 -10.79 3.46
C SER A 19 14.44 -9.93 3.23
N GLN A 20 13.65 -10.18 2.19
CA GLN A 20 12.40 -9.48 1.93
C GLN A 20 11.36 -9.71 3.02
N LYS A 21 11.24 -10.93 3.54
CA LYS A 21 10.33 -11.24 4.66
C LYS A 21 10.72 -10.50 5.92
N LYS A 22 12.01 -10.47 6.25
CA LYS A 22 12.52 -9.75 7.42
C LYS A 22 12.28 -8.25 7.29
N LEU A 23 12.50 -7.70 6.11
CA LEU A 23 12.27 -6.29 5.82
C LEU A 23 10.78 -5.95 5.94
N THR A 24 9.90 -6.78 5.40
CA THR A 24 8.45 -6.62 5.52
C THR A 24 8.02 -6.65 6.98
N GLN A 25 8.53 -7.57 7.78
CA GLN A 25 8.24 -7.63 9.21
C GLN A 25 8.70 -6.38 9.95
N PHE A 26 9.89 -5.90 9.65
CA PHE A 26 10.43 -4.68 10.26
C PHE A 26 9.54 -3.48 9.98
N TYR A 27 9.16 -3.27 8.72
CA TYR A 27 8.27 -2.17 8.34
C TYR A 27 6.87 -2.36 8.90
N SER A 28 6.38 -3.59 8.94
CA SER A 28 5.07 -3.89 9.50
C SER A 28 4.98 -3.49 10.97
N GLU A 29 5.95 -3.87 11.79
CA GLU A 29 6.03 -3.48 13.20
C GLU A 29 6.09 -1.97 13.36
N HIS A 30 6.86 -1.29 12.51
CA HIS A 30 6.99 0.16 12.53
C HIS A 30 5.67 0.85 12.21
N PHE A 31 4.96 0.41 11.17
CA PHE A 31 3.71 1.03 10.73
C PHE A 31 2.51 0.65 11.59
N LEU A 32 2.54 -0.48 12.29
CA LEU A 32 1.46 -0.85 13.21
C LEU A 32 1.22 0.21 14.28
N GLN A 33 2.25 0.94 14.66
CA GLN A 33 2.16 2.01 15.66
C GLN A 33 1.66 3.34 15.07
N LYS A 34 1.60 3.45 13.74
CA LYS A 34 1.24 4.69 13.05
C LYS A 34 -0.22 4.77 12.62
N PHE A 35 -0.99 3.71 12.83
CA PHE A 35 -2.41 3.73 12.54
C PHE A 35 -3.14 4.76 13.39
N LYS A 36 -4.00 5.55 12.76
CA LYS A 36 -4.87 6.51 13.44
C LYS A 36 -6.30 6.03 13.35
N LYS A 37 -7.02 6.11 14.46
CA LYS A 37 -8.43 5.74 14.47
C LYS A 37 -9.26 6.95 14.09
N VAL A 38 -10.03 6.82 13.00
CA VAL A 38 -10.97 7.83 12.52
C VAL A 38 -12.35 7.19 12.54
N GLU A 39 -13.20 7.60 13.48
CA GLU A 39 -14.49 6.97 13.78
C GLU A 39 -14.29 5.48 14.13
N ALA A 40 -14.86 4.55 13.38
CA ALA A 40 -14.69 3.11 13.61
C ALA A 40 -13.61 2.49 12.72
N THR A 41 -12.82 3.30 12.02
CA THR A 41 -11.86 2.84 11.01
C THR A 41 -10.43 3.15 11.44
N ASN A 42 -9.54 2.17 11.28
CA ASN A 42 -8.11 2.36 11.47
C ASN A 42 -7.49 2.80 10.15
N LEU A 43 -6.86 3.97 10.14
CA LEU A 43 -6.36 4.59 8.92
C LEU A 43 -4.84 4.73 8.97
N LEU A 44 -4.18 4.31 7.90
CA LEU A 44 -2.74 4.50 7.71
C LEU A 44 -2.49 5.17 6.36
N ILE A 45 -1.92 6.37 6.38
CA ILE A 45 -1.50 7.10 5.19
C ILE A 45 -0.03 7.44 5.37
N GLU A 46 0.83 6.88 4.54
CA GLU A 46 2.26 7.09 4.68
C GLU A 46 2.95 7.22 3.33
N LYS A 47 3.89 8.16 3.27
CA LYS A 47 4.85 8.24 2.18
C LYS A 47 5.97 7.25 2.47
N VAL A 48 6.28 6.41 1.49
CA VAL A 48 7.30 5.37 1.64
C VAL A 48 8.33 5.47 0.51
N GLU A 49 9.54 4.99 0.78
CA GLU A 49 10.62 4.90 -0.21
C GLU A 49 10.93 3.42 -0.43
N MET A 50 10.08 2.77 -1.20
CA MET A 50 10.23 1.35 -1.51
C MET A 50 9.59 1.05 -2.85
N ASP A 51 9.92 -0.09 -3.46
CA ASP A 51 9.34 -0.48 -4.73
C ASP A 51 7.87 -0.93 -4.57
N ASN A 52 7.19 -1.06 -5.70
CA ASN A 52 5.76 -1.40 -5.71
C ASN A 52 5.49 -2.78 -5.11
N ASP A 53 6.36 -3.76 -5.34
CA ASP A 53 6.20 -5.11 -4.81
C ASP A 53 6.29 -5.12 -3.29
N LEU A 54 7.22 -4.38 -2.71
CA LEU A 54 7.36 -4.27 -1.27
C LEU A 54 6.19 -3.51 -0.65
N MET A 55 5.75 -2.42 -1.26
CA MET A 55 4.56 -1.68 -0.80
C MET A 55 3.33 -2.57 -0.75
N ARG A 56 3.13 -3.34 -1.82
CA ARG A 56 2.00 -4.27 -1.93
C ARG A 56 2.06 -5.34 -0.84
N SER A 57 3.20 -6.01 -0.70
CA SER A 57 3.40 -7.06 0.31
C SER A 57 3.18 -6.53 1.72
N LEU A 58 3.71 -5.36 2.00
CA LEU A 58 3.58 -4.70 3.30
C LEU A 58 2.12 -4.34 3.59
N SER A 59 1.40 -3.81 2.61
CA SER A 59 -0.01 -3.46 2.78
C SER A 59 -0.88 -4.68 3.07
N PHE A 60 -0.64 -5.80 2.41
CA PHE A 60 -1.37 -7.03 2.67
C PHE A 60 -1.04 -7.62 4.05
N ASP A 61 0.21 -7.54 4.47
CA ASP A 61 0.61 -8.00 5.81
C ASP A 61 -0.09 -7.17 6.89
N LEU A 62 -0.11 -5.86 6.75
CA LEU A 62 -0.74 -4.95 7.70
C LEU A 62 -2.26 -5.10 7.74
N ILE A 63 -2.91 -5.25 6.59
CA ILE A 63 -4.36 -5.38 6.50
C ILE A 63 -4.86 -6.65 7.20
N ASN A 64 -4.04 -7.70 7.20
CA ASN A 64 -4.36 -8.94 7.88
C ASN A 64 -4.17 -8.86 9.40
N LYS A 65 -3.38 -7.92 9.87
CA LYS A 65 -3.08 -7.73 11.30
C LYS A 65 -4.06 -6.78 12.00
N ILE A 66 -4.61 -5.82 11.27
CA ILE A 66 -5.49 -4.80 11.84
C ILE A 66 -6.88 -4.88 11.20
N ARG A 67 -7.89 -5.04 12.03
CA ARG A 67 -9.29 -5.08 11.62
C ARG A 67 -9.80 -3.69 11.25
N ASP A 68 -10.77 -3.62 10.36
CA ASP A 68 -11.44 -2.39 9.96
C ASP A 68 -10.44 -1.29 9.59
N SER A 69 -9.54 -1.60 8.65
CA SER A 69 -8.44 -0.72 8.31
C SER A 69 -8.42 -0.34 6.84
N ILE A 70 -7.90 0.86 6.59
CA ILE A 70 -7.60 1.38 5.25
C ILE A 70 -6.12 1.75 5.25
N ILE A 71 -5.38 1.24 4.28
CA ILE A 71 -3.95 1.53 4.13
C ILE A 71 -3.72 2.21 2.80
N ILE A 72 -3.10 3.38 2.83
CA ILE A 72 -2.67 4.11 1.63
C ILE A 72 -1.18 4.37 1.75
N PHE A 73 -0.42 3.76 0.85
CA PHE A 73 0.99 4.05 0.69
C PHE A 73 1.22 4.76 -0.63
N TYR A 74 2.08 5.74 -0.63
CA TYR A 74 2.50 6.41 -1.85
C TYR A 74 4.01 6.61 -1.87
N SER A 75 4.59 6.46 -3.05
CA SER A 75 6.02 6.67 -3.25
C SER A 75 6.25 7.51 -4.49
N LYS A 76 7.31 8.32 -4.44
CA LYS A 76 7.73 9.14 -5.56
C LYS A 76 8.78 8.39 -6.37
N ASP A 77 8.55 8.27 -7.68
CA ASP A 77 9.50 7.71 -8.64
C ASP A 77 9.71 8.73 -9.76
N SER A 78 10.86 9.38 -9.80
CA SER A 78 11.14 10.51 -10.68
C SER A 78 10.11 11.63 -10.47
N ASN A 79 9.30 11.95 -11.48
CA ASN A 79 8.25 12.95 -11.39
C ASN A 79 6.85 12.34 -11.22
N ASN A 80 6.79 11.03 -10.97
CA ASN A 80 5.53 10.31 -10.83
C ASN A 80 5.32 9.84 -9.40
N LEU A 81 4.06 9.70 -9.02
CA LEU A 81 3.63 9.08 -7.78
C LEU A 81 3.05 7.71 -8.07
N ASN A 82 3.48 6.72 -7.31
CA ASN A 82 2.84 5.41 -7.26
C ASN A 82 2.04 5.33 -5.97
N ILE A 83 0.74 5.05 -6.08
CA ILE A 83 -0.18 5.03 -4.96
C ILE A 83 -0.83 3.66 -4.89
N ILE A 84 -0.88 3.07 -3.70
CA ILE A 84 -1.64 1.86 -3.47
C ILE A 84 -2.64 2.08 -2.34
N CYS A 85 -3.76 1.40 -2.41
CA CYS A 85 -4.79 1.40 -1.37
C CYS A 85 -5.22 -0.02 -1.08
N ASN A 86 -5.27 -0.38 0.19
CA ASN A 86 -5.75 -1.66 0.64
C ASN A 86 -6.85 -1.42 1.69
N VAL A 87 -7.99 -2.07 1.52
CA VAL A 87 -9.15 -1.93 2.39
C VAL A 87 -9.52 -3.28 2.95
N SER A 88 -9.72 -3.38 4.26
CA SER A 88 -10.08 -4.64 4.89
C SER A 88 -11.44 -5.14 4.40
N LYS A 89 -11.60 -6.46 4.38
CA LYS A 89 -12.84 -7.10 3.93
C LYS A 89 -14.04 -6.66 4.77
N THR A 90 -13.86 -6.45 6.06
CA THR A 90 -14.92 -6.00 6.95
C THR A 90 -15.47 -4.63 6.55
N LEU A 91 -14.62 -3.71 6.12
CA LEU A 91 -15.05 -2.40 5.64
C LEU A 91 -15.74 -2.51 4.27
N ASN A 92 -15.25 -3.38 3.39
CA ASN A 92 -15.92 -3.64 2.11
C ASN A 92 -17.35 -4.09 2.30
N ASP A 93 -17.55 -5.03 3.22
CA ASP A 93 -18.85 -5.68 3.42
C ASP A 93 -19.82 -4.81 4.24
N ASN A 94 -19.33 -4.16 5.30
CA ASN A 94 -20.18 -3.46 6.26
C ASN A 94 -20.47 -2.00 5.89
N ILE A 95 -19.48 -1.29 5.37
CA ILE A 95 -19.59 0.15 5.10
C ILE A 95 -19.51 0.44 3.60
N LYS A 96 -19.24 -0.58 2.79
CA LYS A 96 -19.10 -0.50 1.34
C LYS A 96 -17.99 0.46 0.88
N ILE A 97 -16.93 0.57 1.65
CA ILE A 97 -15.73 1.29 1.26
C ILE A 97 -14.95 0.42 0.26
N ASP A 98 -14.54 1.01 -0.83
CA ASP A 98 -13.98 0.32 -1.99
C ASP A 98 -12.64 0.95 -2.36
N ALA A 99 -11.57 0.15 -2.37
CA ALA A 99 -10.22 0.62 -2.70
C ALA A 99 -10.14 1.20 -4.13
N ALA A 100 -10.84 0.59 -5.08
CA ALA A 100 -10.88 1.08 -6.45
C ALA A 100 -11.48 2.47 -6.55
N LYS A 101 -12.54 2.74 -5.80
CA LYS A 101 -13.16 4.08 -5.76
C LYS A 101 -12.25 5.12 -5.13
N ILE A 102 -11.55 4.76 -4.05
CA ILE A 102 -10.57 5.64 -3.40
C ILE A 102 -9.46 6.01 -4.39
N ILE A 103 -8.88 5.03 -5.05
CA ILE A 103 -7.80 5.25 -6.02
C ILE A 103 -8.30 6.05 -7.23
N SER A 104 -9.47 5.76 -7.75
CA SER A 104 -10.06 6.50 -8.86
C SER A 104 -10.28 7.97 -8.50
N SER A 105 -10.81 8.24 -7.31
CA SER A 105 -11.03 9.60 -6.83
C SER A 105 -9.71 10.36 -6.65
N LEU A 106 -8.71 9.69 -6.05
CA LEU A 106 -7.37 10.25 -5.87
C LEU A 106 -6.70 10.60 -7.21
N CYS A 107 -6.69 9.65 -8.11
CA CYS A 107 -6.05 9.84 -9.42
C CYS A 107 -6.77 10.92 -10.23
N SER A 108 -8.08 10.99 -10.18
CA SER A 108 -8.84 12.07 -10.84
C SER A 108 -8.49 13.45 -10.27
N ALA A 109 -8.32 13.55 -8.95
CA ALA A 109 -7.98 14.81 -8.29
C ALA A 109 -6.59 15.31 -8.67
N VAL A 110 -5.63 14.41 -8.95
CA VAL A 110 -4.23 14.77 -9.22
C VAL A 110 -3.83 14.57 -10.69
N GLY A 111 -4.77 14.27 -11.55
CA GLY A 111 -4.51 14.12 -12.97
C GLY A 111 -3.84 12.82 -13.38
N GLY A 112 -4.02 11.78 -12.59
CA GLY A 112 -3.46 10.44 -12.85
C GLY A 112 -4.50 9.44 -13.30
N ALA A 113 -4.12 8.17 -13.27
CA ALA A 113 -4.99 7.06 -13.62
C ALA A 113 -4.71 5.88 -12.70
N GLY A 114 -5.76 5.15 -12.36
CA GLY A 114 -5.64 3.96 -11.55
C GLY A 114 -6.96 3.26 -11.36
N GLY A 115 -6.91 2.11 -10.74
CA GLY A 115 -8.07 1.30 -10.45
C GLY A 115 -7.67 -0.02 -9.84
N GLY A 116 -8.62 -0.91 -9.66
CA GLY A 116 -8.37 -2.22 -9.08
C GLY A 116 -9.63 -2.89 -8.61
N GLN A 117 -9.54 -3.56 -7.48
CA GLN A 117 -10.64 -4.30 -6.88
C GLN A 117 -11.10 -3.62 -5.59
N LYS A 118 -12.15 -4.16 -4.98
CA LYS A 118 -12.71 -3.61 -3.73
C LYS A 118 -11.71 -3.58 -2.59
N HIS A 119 -10.88 -4.59 -2.49
CA HIS A 119 -9.94 -4.76 -1.39
C HIS A 119 -8.56 -4.17 -1.69
N TYR A 120 -8.17 -4.08 -2.95
CA TYR A 120 -6.86 -3.57 -3.34
C TYR A 120 -6.92 -2.84 -4.67
N ALA A 121 -6.34 -1.66 -4.72
CA ALA A 121 -6.22 -0.88 -5.95
C ALA A 121 -4.89 -0.14 -5.97
N SER A 122 -4.44 0.20 -7.17
CA SER A 122 -3.21 0.95 -7.36
C SER A 122 -3.39 1.98 -8.48
N GLY A 123 -2.57 3.01 -8.44
CA GLY A 123 -2.60 4.05 -9.46
C GLY A 123 -1.29 4.79 -9.54
N SER A 124 -1.17 5.60 -10.57
CA SER A 124 -0.03 6.49 -10.74
C SER A 124 -0.52 7.87 -11.18
N ALA A 125 0.24 8.90 -10.78
CA ALA A 125 -0.11 10.28 -11.06
C ALA A 125 1.15 11.13 -11.13
N PRO A 126 1.10 12.34 -11.74
CA PRO A 126 2.19 13.29 -11.60
C PRO A 126 2.40 13.67 -10.12
N PHE A 127 3.65 13.87 -9.74
CA PHE A 127 3.96 14.24 -8.36
C PHE A 127 3.39 15.64 -8.03
N LYS A 128 2.72 15.71 -6.86
CA LYS A 128 2.27 16.99 -6.27
C LYS A 128 2.66 17.01 -4.80
N SER A 129 3.14 18.15 -4.33
CA SER A 129 3.62 18.32 -2.95
C SER A 129 2.51 18.22 -1.90
N ASP A 130 1.26 18.47 -2.28
CA ASP A 130 0.08 18.45 -1.41
C ASP A 130 -0.71 17.14 -1.48
N ILE A 131 -0.09 16.07 -1.94
CA ILE A 131 -0.77 14.78 -2.13
C ILE A 131 -1.35 14.23 -0.82
N GLU A 132 -0.64 14.35 0.28
CA GLU A 132 -1.10 13.86 1.58
C GLU A 132 -2.39 14.54 2.02
N GLU A 133 -2.46 15.85 1.86
CA GLU A 133 -3.65 16.63 2.17
C GLU A 133 -4.83 16.24 1.26
N THR A 134 -4.57 16.03 -0.02
CA THR A 134 -5.56 15.56 -0.99
C THR A 134 -6.11 14.20 -0.58
N ILE A 135 -5.25 13.27 -0.17
CA ILE A 135 -5.65 11.95 0.31
C ILE A 135 -6.57 12.08 1.54
N LYS A 136 -6.18 12.89 2.50
CA LYS A 136 -6.95 13.12 3.72
C LYS A 136 -8.33 13.71 3.43
N ASN A 137 -8.40 14.65 2.50
CA ASN A 137 -9.67 15.28 2.12
C ASN A 137 -10.62 14.31 1.45
N ILE A 138 -10.11 13.47 0.55
CA ILE A 138 -10.90 12.44 -0.13
C ILE A 138 -11.45 11.42 0.88
N LEU A 139 -10.63 10.99 1.83
CA LEU A 139 -11.05 10.05 2.86
C LEU A 139 -12.10 10.64 3.80
N LYS A 140 -12.03 11.93 4.12
CA LYS A 140 -13.05 12.61 4.91
C LYS A 140 -14.42 12.58 4.23
N GLU A 141 -14.47 12.69 2.91
CA GLU A 141 -15.72 12.62 2.16
C GLU A 141 -16.31 11.21 2.15
N ILE A 142 -15.46 10.18 2.17
CA ILE A 142 -15.87 8.77 2.14
C ILE A 142 -16.24 8.27 3.54
N LEU A 143 -15.52 8.68 4.55
CA LEU A 143 -15.77 8.32 5.94
C LEU A 143 -16.70 9.34 6.60
#